data_0330980c46b89dbc74d39207b63740d0
#
_entry.id   0330980c46b89dbc74d39207b63740d0
#
_cell.length_a   1.000
_cell.length_b   1.000
_cell.length_c   1.000
_cell.angle_alpha   90.00
_cell.angle_beta   90.00
_cell.angle_gamma   90.00
#
_symmetry.space_group_name_H-M   'P 1'
#
loop_
_entity.id
_entity.type
_entity.pdbx_description
1 polymer ?
#
loop_
_entity_poly.entity_id
_entity_poly.type
_entity_poly.pdbx_seq_one_letter_code
_entity_poly.pdbx_strand_id
1 'polypeptide(L)'
;TGDDTDNTREKGIEKLEKGEIDYIITVDIFNEGVDIPCVNQVILLRPTESSIVYIQQLGRGLRKSENKEFVVILDFIGNYEKNFLIPAAISQNNSFDKDFMKRFLMNGTNIIPGESSITFEEIVKERIFENIGKTNFSTKKNIEHDFMLLEKQLGRIPMLYDFFERNMIEPSVILKFRKNYDEVLKLLKPKENFPVLSSVEKNFLTFISSFFTPAKRMHEMIILKEILEKDFVTSYDIEKILEEKYQLKNQKINIENSFKHLAKEIFTSLSTMKEFEPIIFKNGNGYEISKEFKASYRNKNYFKNLIDDLIKYNLVYAEKNYKQTGEKTILKYKEYTKQEAFWNLNLDFNN
;
A
#
# COMPACT_ATOMS: atom_id res chain seq x y z
N THR A 1 -0.20 9.57 -38.90
CA THR A 1 1.07 10.02 -38.29
C THR A 1 0.86 11.34 -37.56
N GLY A 2 1.83 11.81 -36.75
CA GLY A 2 1.76 13.12 -36.08
C GLY A 2 1.61 14.31 -37.01
N ASP A 3 1.97 14.12 -38.26
CA ASP A 3 1.89 15.15 -39.33
C ASP A 3 0.52 15.19 -40.05
N ASP A 4 -0.41 14.28 -39.70
CA ASP A 4 -1.75 14.28 -40.30
C ASP A 4 -2.57 15.45 -39.76
N THR A 5 -3.23 16.16 -40.69
CA THR A 5 -4.15 17.25 -40.33
C THR A 5 -5.39 16.68 -39.63
N ASP A 6 -6.04 17.52 -38.82
CA ASP A 6 -7.29 17.14 -38.13
C ASP A 6 -8.36 16.64 -39.09
N ASN A 7 -8.46 17.28 -40.29
CA ASN A 7 -9.37 16.85 -41.35
C ASN A 7 -9.08 15.42 -41.87
N THR A 8 -7.79 15.03 -41.94
CA THR A 8 -7.40 13.66 -42.36
C THR A 8 -7.78 12.63 -41.33
N ARG A 9 -7.67 13.00 -40.05
CA ARG A 9 -8.04 12.12 -38.89
C ARG A 9 -9.55 11.92 -38.86
N GLU A 10 -10.33 12.98 -38.97
CA GLU A 10 -11.81 12.92 -39.00
C GLU A 10 -12.31 12.03 -40.15
N LYS A 11 -11.78 12.22 -41.35
CA LYS A 11 -12.10 11.35 -42.50
C LYS A 11 -11.74 9.88 -42.27
N GLY A 12 -10.65 9.60 -41.56
CA GLY A 12 -10.28 8.23 -41.20
C GLY A 12 -11.31 7.61 -40.27
N ILE A 13 -11.77 8.37 -39.27
CA ILE A 13 -12.80 7.94 -38.32
C ILE A 13 -14.14 7.70 -39.03
N GLU A 14 -14.58 8.65 -39.89
CA GLU A 14 -15.79 8.47 -40.68
C GLU A 14 -15.77 7.22 -41.55
N LYS A 15 -14.64 6.87 -42.15
CA LYS A 15 -14.49 5.66 -42.94
C LYS A 15 -14.61 4.38 -42.07
N LEU A 16 -14.03 4.42 -40.84
CA LEU A 16 -14.18 3.31 -39.91
C LEU A 16 -15.64 3.15 -39.47
N GLU A 17 -16.33 4.24 -39.18
CA GLU A 17 -17.74 4.23 -38.80
C GLU A 17 -18.66 3.73 -39.90
N LYS A 18 -18.33 4.03 -41.16
CA LYS A 18 -19.07 3.53 -42.34
C LYS A 18 -18.69 2.12 -42.76
N GLY A 19 -17.69 1.50 -42.10
CA GLY A 19 -17.20 0.16 -42.46
C GLY A 19 -16.43 0.13 -43.78
N GLU A 20 -15.93 1.27 -44.25
CA GLU A 20 -15.09 1.35 -45.44
C GLU A 20 -13.64 0.88 -45.17
N ILE A 21 -13.23 0.92 -43.91
CA ILE A 21 -11.97 0.34 -43.40
C ILE A 21 -12.25 -0.46 -42.11
N ASP A 22 -11.46 -1.51 -41.87
CA ASP A 22 -11.65 -2.41 -40.76
C ASP A 22 -10.89 -1.97 -39.50
N TYR A 23 -9.78 -1.24 -39.64
CA TYR A 23 -8.95 -0.79 -38.52
C TYR A 23 -8.14 0.46 -38.85
N ILE A 24 -7.76 1.18 -37.79
CA ILE A 24 -6.86 2.34 -37.84
C ILE A 24 -5.62 2.04 -37.01
N ILE A 25 -4.43 2.19 -37.61
CA ILE A 25 -3.15 2.11 -36.88
C ILE A 25 -2.69 3.52 -36.52
N THR A 26 -2.39 3.72 -35.24
CA THR A 26 -1.99 5.04 -34.72
C THR A 26 -0.75 4.96 -33.84
N VAL A 27 0.01 6.05 -33.77
CA VAL A 27 1.13 6.21 -32.85
C VAL A 27 0.92 7.52 -32.10
N ASP A 28 0.58 7.43 -30.80
CA ASP A 28 0.38 8.54 -29.85
C ASP A 28 -0.67 9.61 -30.24
N ILE A 29 -1.29 9.53 -31.43
CA ILE A 29 -2.20 10.54 -31.95
C ILE A 29 -3.56 10.53 -31.23
N PHE A 30 -4.01 9.35 -30.82
CA PHE A 30 -5.28 9.17 -30.12
C PHE A 30 -5.13 9.15 -28.61
N ASN A 31 -4.04 9.66 -28.06
CA ASN A 31 -3.85 9.77 -26.60
C ASN A 31 -4.71 10.88 -25.99
N GLU A 32 -5.12 11.91 -26.78
CA GLU A 32 -5.98 13.00 -26.31
C GLU A 32 -6.98 13.44 -27.41
N GLY A 33 -8.20 13.79 -27.00
CA GLY A 33 -9.16 14.55 -27.81
C GLY A 33 -9.98 13.80 -28.86
N VAL A 34 -9.75 12.50 -29.13
CA VAL A 34 -10.51 11.76 -30.15
C VAL A 34 -11.52 10.81 -29.54
N ASP A 35 -12.75 10.84 -30.01
CA ASP A 35 -13.85 9.96 -29.62
C ASP A 35 -14.23 9.04 -30.78
N ILE A 36 -14.15 7.71 -30.58
CA ILE A 36 -14.50 6.70 -31.60
C ILE A 36 -15.40 5.63 -30.96
N PRO A 37 -16.68 5.91 -30.78
CA PRO A 37 -17.61 5.00 -30.12
C PRO A 37 -17.78 3.66 -30.82
N CYS A 38 -17.62 3.60 -32.15
CA CYS A 38 -17.78 2.37 -32.95
C CYS A 38 -16.68 1.32 -32.74
N VAL A 39 -15.57 1.66 -32.07
CA VAL A 39 -14.47 0.71 -31.83
C VAL A 39 -14.91 -0.40 -30.91
N ASN A 40 -14.84 -1.64 -31.39
CA ASN A 40 -15.14 -2.87 -30.67
C ASN A 40 -13.92 -3.70 -30.28
N GLN A 41 -12.74 -3.35 -30.84
CA GLN A 41 -11.46 -3.98 -30.52
C GLN A 41 -10.35 -2.94 -30.42
N VAL A 42 -9.51 -3.07 -29.40
CA VAL A 42 -8.29 -2.26 -29.21
C VAL A 42 -7.09 -3.19 -29.08
N ILE A 43 -6.07 -2.98 -29.90
CA ILE A 43 -4.84 -3.77 -29.88
C ILE A 43 -3.70 -2.84 -29.49
N LEU A 44 -3.08 -3.11 -28.33
CA LEU A 44 -1.94 -2.36 -27.81
C LEU A 44 -0.64 -3.07 -28.19
N LEU A 45 0.07 -2.51 -29.17
CA LEU A 45 1.33 -3.07 -29.70
C LEU A 45 2.57 -2.38 -29.14
N ARG A 46 2.40 -1.26 -28.43
CA ARG A 46 3.48 -0.45 -27.87
C ARG A 46 3.41 -0.40 -26.36
N PRO A 47 4.55 -0.49 -25.66
CA PRO A 47 4.56 -0.36 -24.20
C PRO A 47 4.07 1.00 -23.76
N THR A 48 3.30 1.03 -22.71
CA THR A 48 2.86 2.22 -22.03
C THR A 48 3.70 2.40 -20.77
N GLU A 49 4.37 3.55 -20.67
CA GLU A 49 5.22 3.86 -19.50
C GLU A 49 4.46 4.53 -18.35
N SER A 50 3.17 4.82 -18.54
CA SER A 50 2.32 5.50 -17.57
C SER A 50 0.99 4.78 -17.42
N SER A 51 0.60 4.51 -16.17
CA SER A 51 -0.71 3.96 -15.84
C SER A 51 -1.86 4.87 -16.28
N ILE A 52 -1.66 6.19 -16.25
CA ILE A 52 -2.66 7.18 -16.70
C ILE A 52 -2.89 7.07 -18.20
N VAL A 53 -1.81 7.05 -18.99
CA VAL A 53 -1.89 6.92 -20.44
C VAL A 53 -2.54 5.59 -20.83
N TYR A 54 -2.21 4.51 -20.11
CA TYR A 54 -2.82 3.20 -20.31
C TYR A 54 -4.35 3.26 -20.14
N ILE A 55 -4.82 3.81 -19.02
CA ILE A 55 -6.26 3.96 -18.76
C ILE A 55 -6.94 4.87 -19.78
N GLN A 56 -6.27 5.92 -20.23
CA GLN A 56 -6.79 6.79 -21.29
C GLN A 56 -6.95 6.05 -22.62
N GLN A 57 -5.98 5.22 -22.99
CA GLN A 57 -6.05 4.38 -24.20
C GLN A 57 -7.20 3.37 -24.11
N LEU A 58 -7.36 2.69 -22.96
CA LEU A 58 -8.49 1.79 -22.72
C LEU A 58 -9.83 2.53 -22.80
N GLY A 59 -9.94 3.69 -22.15
CA GLY A 59 -11.18 4.47 -22.05
C GLY A 59 -11.77 4.88 -23.40
N ARG A 60 -10.94 4.98 -24.43
CA ARG A 60 -11.42 5.32 -25.79
C ARG A 60 -12.22 4.18 -26.42
N GLY A 61 -11.77 2.94 -26.22
CA GLY A 61 -12.51 1.77 -26.67
C GLY A 61 -13.74 1.46 -25.81
N LEU A 62 -13.77 1.90 -24.55
CA LEU A 62 -14.84 1.59 -23.60
C LEU A 62 -16.08 2.48 -23.69
N ARG A 63 -16.14 3.42 -24.65
CA ARG A 63 -17.32 4.27 -24.83
C ARG A 63 -18.50 3.49 -25.34
N LYS A 64 -19.68 3.81 -24.82
CA LYS A 64 -20.94 3.17 -25.21
C LYS A 64 -21.37 3.62 -26.61
N SER A 65 -21.86 2.68 -27.42
CA SER A 65 -22.50 2.91 -28.69
C SER A 65 -23.72 1.97 -28.81
N GLU A 66 -24.76 2.37 -29.56
CA GLU A 66 -26.03 1.63 -29.64
C GLU A 66 -25.88 0.18 -30.11
N ASN A 67 -24.87 -0.12 -30.93
CA ASN A 67 -24.64 -1.45 -31.50
C ASN A 67 -23.41 -2.16 -30.90
N LYS A 68 -22.93 -1.74 -29.73
CA LYS A 68 -21.74 -2.30 -29.13
C LYS A 68 -22.04 -2.87 -27.73
N GLU A 69 -22.02 -4.22 -27.64
CA GLU A 69 -22.25 -4.92 -26.39
C GLU A 69 -21.00 -4.98 -25.51
N PHE A 70 -19.82 -5.16 -26.13
CA PHE A 70 -18.53 -5.27 -25.43
C PHE A 70 -17.38 -4.73 -26.29
N VAL A 71 -16.22 -4.57 -25.64
CA VAL A 71 -14.95 -4.25 -26.29
C VAL A 71 -13.93 -5.29 -25.92
N VAL A 72 -13.21 -5.80 -26.92
CA VAL A 72 -12.08 -6.69 -26.71
C VAL A 72 -10.79 -5.88 -26.71
N ILE A 73 -10.00 -6.00 -25.66
CA ILE A 73 -8.70 -5.35 -25.56
C ILE A 73 -7.62 -6.43 -25.55
N LEU A 74 -6.73 -6.37 -26.54
CA LEU A 74 -5.57 -7.24 -26.64
C LEU A 74 -4.31 -6.43 -26.34
N ASP A 75 -3.61 -6.81 -25.29
CA ASP A 75 -2.39 -6.14 -24.86
C ASP A 75 -1.20 -7.11 -24.84
N PHE A 76 -0.14 -6.76 -25.55
CA PHE A 76 1.09 -7.54 -25.67
C PHE A 76 2.14 -7.13 -24.62
N ILE A 77 1.73 -7.01 -23.36
CA ILE A 77 2.54 -6.53 -22.24
C ILE A 77 3.73 -7.40 -21.85
N GLY A 78 3.69 -8.68 -22.16
CA GLY A 78 4.67 -9.65 -21.66
C GLY A 78 6.13 -9.35 -21.95
N ASN A 79 6.40 -8.49 -22.92
CA ASN A 79 7.75 -8.17 -23.40
C ASN A 79 8.32 -6.87 -22.84
N TYR A 80 7.64 -6.18 -21.92
CA TYR A 80 8.03 -4.87 -21.45
C TYR A 80 8.55 -4.88 -20.00
N GLU A 81 9.60 -4.10 -19.76
CA GLU A 81 10.22 -4.02 -18.42
C GLU A 81 9.28 -3.48 -17.34
N LYS A 82 8.39 -2.53 -17.72
CA LYS A 82 7.45 -1.89 -16.78
C LYS A 82 6.04 -2.48 -16.86
N ASN A 83 5.90 -3.72 -17.26
CA ASN A 83 4.61 -4.40 -17.39
C ASN A 83 3.80 -4.45 -16.07
N PHE A 84 4.45 -4.28 -14.91
CA PHE A 84 3.81 -4.17 -13.59
C PHE A 84 2.90 -2.93 -13.45
N LEU A 85 3.05 -1.90 -14.31
CA LEU A 85 2.18 -0.72 -14.30
C LEU A 85 0.75 -1.06 -14.72
N ILE A 86 0.54 -2.12 -15.47
CA ILE A 86 -0.78 -2.51 -15.97
C ILE A 86 -1.69 -3.03 -14.86
N PRO A 87 -1.28 -4.00 -14.03
CA PRO A 87 -2.04 -4.36 -12.85
C PRO A 87 -2.34 -3.17 -11.92
N ALA A 88 -1.38 -2.27 -11.73
CA ALA A 88 -1.57 -1.07 -10.92
C ALA A 88 -2.63 -0.13 -11.53
N ALA A 89 -2.57 0.08 -12.85
CA ALA A 89 -3.53 0.92 -13.58
C ALA A 89 -4.94 0.35 -13.52
N ILE A 90 -5.10 -0.93 -13.84
CA ILE A 90 -6.41 -1.59 -13.91
C ILE A 90 -7.05 -1.69 -12.51
N SER A 91 -6.26 -1.99 -11.48
CA SER A 91 -6.75 -2.04 -10.10
C SER A 91 -7.02 -0.66 -9.49
N GLN A 92 -6.66 0.42 -10.19
CA GLN A 92 -6.68 1.80 -9.67
C GLN A 92 -5.92 1.96 -8.34
N ASN A 93 -4.92 1.12 -8.13
CA ASN A 93 -4.12 1.10 -6.92
C ASN A 93 -2.69 1.56 -7.21
N ASN A 94 -2.39 2.78 -6.82
CA ASN A 94 -1.07 3.40 -6.98
C ASN A 94 -0.18 3.21 -5.74
N SER A 95 -0.53 2.30 -4.83
CA SER A 95 0.21 2.09 -3.59
C SER A 95 1.63 1.55 -3.79
N PHE A 96 1.93 0.98 -4.97
CA PHE A 96 3.16 0.22 -5.22
C PHE A 96 3.41 -0.93 -4.23
N ASP A 97 2.35 -1.41 -3.58
CA ASP A 97 2.40 -2.61 -2.75
C ASP A 97 2.58 -3.85 -3.64
N LYS A 98 3.78 -4.43 -3.58
CA LYS A 98 4.15 -5.61 -4.36
C LYS A 98 3.20 -6.79 -4.10
N ASP A 99 2.83 -6.98 -2.85
CA ASP A 99 1.97 -8.09 -2.44
C ASP A 99 0.54 -7.90 -2.96
N PHE A 100 0.05 -6.64 -2.96
CA PHE A 100 -1.24 -6.33 -3.59
C PHE A 100 -1.21 -6.61 -5.10
N MET A 101 -0.20 -6.11 -5.81
CA MET A 101 -0.07 -6.33 -7.25
C MET A 101 0.02 -7.82 -7.61
N LYS A 102 0.79 -8.61 -6.84
CA LYS A 102 0.88 -10.07 -7.01
C LYS A 102 -0.47 -10.75 -6.78
N ARG A 103 -1.19 -10.38 -5.71
CA ARG A 103 -2.54 -10.92 -5.45
C ARG A 103 -3.54 -10.56 -6.53
N PHE A 104 -3.49 -9.33 -7.03
CA PHE A 104 -4.33 -8.88 -8.14
C PHE A 104 -4.12 -9.74 -9.39
N LEU A 105 -2.86 -9.99 -9.77
CA LEU A 105 -2.53 -10.84 -10.92
C LEU A 105 -3.04 -12.29 -10.79
N MET A 106 -3.00 -12.84 -9.56
CA MET A 106 -3.41 -14.22 -9.31
C MET A 106 -4.94 -14.38 -9.21
N ASN A 107 -5.63 -13.39 -8.65
CA ASN A 107 -7.08 -13.44 -8.48
C ASN A 107 -7.84 -12.77 -9.64
N GLY A 108 -7.15 -12.04 -10.49
CA GLY A 108 -7.49 -11.42 -11.77
C GLY A 108 -8.90 -10.82 -11.86
N THR A 109 -9.79 -11.62 -12.38
CA THR A 109 -11.10 -11.21 -12.84
C THR A 109 -12.13 -10.86 -11.77
N ASN A 110 -11.93 -11.31 -10.53
CA ASN A 110 -12.93 -11.16 -9.46
C ASN A 110 -12.88 -9.80 -8.74
N ILE A 111 -11.94 -8.92 -9.13
CA ILE A 111 -11.69 -7.65 -8.43
C ILE A 111 -12.28 -6.45 -9.21
N ILE A 112 -12.59 -6.63 -10.49
CA ILE A 112 -13.12 -5.55 -11.33
C ILE A 112 -14.64 -5.51 -11.19
N PRO A 113 -15.21 -4.35 -10.79
CA PRO A 113 -16.67 -4.21 -10.72
C PRO A 113 -17.31 -4.34 -12.11
N GLY A 114 -18.45 -5.04 -12.18
CA GLY A 114 -19.25 -5.19 -13.40
C GLY A 114 -18.98 -6.48 -14.16
N GLU A 115 -19.39 -6.52 -15.42
CA GLU A 115 -19.32 -7.70 -16.32
C GLU A 115 -17.96 -7.81 -17.05
N SER A 116 -16.98 -6.99 -16.67
CA SER A 116 -15.65 -6.99 -17.28
C SER A 116 -14.80 -8.16 -16.78
N SER A 117 -14.05 -8.79 -17.66
CA SER A 117 -13.09 -9.84 -17.32
C SER A 117 -11.70 -9.50 -17.86
N ILE A 118 -10.67 -9.87 -17.08
CA ILE A 118 -9.27 -9.73 -17.50
C ILE A 118 -8.58 -11.08 -17.38
N THR A 119 -7.91 -11.50 -18.44
CA THR A 119 -7.14 -12.73 -18.45
C THR A 119 -5.70 -12.43 -18.80
N PHE A 120 -4.77 -12.92 -17.99
CA PHE A 120 -3.34 -12.89 -18.28
C PHE A 120 -2.91 -14.30 -18.66
N GLU A 121 -2.12 -14.44 -19.72
CA GLU A 121 -1.43 -15.70 -20.00
C GLU A 121 -0.43 -16.04 -18.90
N GLU A 122 -0.22 -17.33 -18.61
CA GLU A 122 0.65 -17.76 -17.50
C GLU A 122 2.10 -17.25 -17.66
N ILE A 123 2.64 -17.28 -18.87
CA ILE A 123 3.98 -16.73 -19.17
C ILE A 123 4.07 -15.22 -18.84
N VAL A 124 2.98 -14.49 -19.12
CA VAL A 124 2.90 -13.05 -18.83
C VAL A 124 2.80 -12.81 -17.34
N LYS A 125 2.01 -13.59 -16.62
CA LYS A 125 1.93 -13.53 -15.16
C LYS A 125 3.28 -13.73 -14.51
N GLU A 126 4.02 -14.77 -14.91
CA GLU A 126 5.36 -15.04 -14.37
C GLU A 126 6.32 -13.87 -14.59
N ARG A 127 6.35 -13.30 -15.79
CA ARG A 127 7.20 -12.13 -16.10
C ARG A 127 6.83 -10.90 -15.29
N ILE A 128 5.52 -10.62 -15.15
CA ILE A 128 5.06 -9.49 -14.31
C ILE A 128 5.46 -9.74 -12.84
N PHE A 129 5.30 -10.95 -12.34
CA PHE A 129 5.72 -11.34 -11.00
C PHE A 129 7.21 -11.09 -10.75
N GLU A 130 8.06 -11.53 -11.68
CA GLU A 130 9.50 -11.29 -11.60
C GLU A 130 9.83 -9.80 -11.60
N ASN A 131 9.21 -9.02 -12.48
CA ASN A 131 9.45 -7.58 -12.60
C ASN A 131 8.99 -6.83 -11.36
N ILE A 132 7.84 -7.18 -10.77
CA ILE A 132 7.40 -6.68 -9.46
C ILE A 132 8.45 -7.00 -8.40
N GLY A 133 8.97 -8.24 -8.37
CA GLY A 133 10.00 -8.66 -7.42
C GLY A 133 11.27 -7.83 -7.53
N LYS A 134 11.78 -7.64 -8.75
CA LYS A 134 13.04 -6.94 -9.06
C LYS A 134 12.94 -5.42 -8.90
N THR A 135 11.77 -4.82 -9.10
CA THR A 135 11.59 -3.36 -9.08
C THR A 135 11.69 -2.81 -7.66
N ASN A 136 12.51 -1.78 -7.47
CA ASN A 136 12.55 -1.02 -6.23
C ASN A 136 11.61 0.18 -6.31
N PHE A 137 10.46 0.11 -5.65
CA PHE A 137 9.51 1.22 -5.56
C PHE A 137 9.88 2.25 -4.48
N SER A 138 10.71 1.86 -3.50
CA SER A 138 11.15 2.71 -2.40
C SER A 138 12.30 3.62 -2.83
N THR A 139 12.02 4.51 -3.79
CA THR A 139 12.98 5.50 -4.30
C THR A 139 12.60 6.91 -3.86
N LYS A 140 13.60 7.78 -3.65
CA LYS A 140 13.35 9.18 -3.32
C LYS A 140 12.40 9.84 -4.35
N LYS A 141 12.63 9.59 -5.64
CA LYS A 141 11.83 10.17 -6.74
C LYS A 141 10.34 9.81 -6.64
N ASN A 142 10.03 8.55 -6.40
CA ASN A 142 8.63 8.10 -6.30
C ASN A 142 7.94 8.70 -5.07
N ILE A 143 8.64 8.68 -3.93
CA ILE A 143 8.12 9.21 -2.66
C ILE A 143 7.92 10.73 -2.75
N GLU A 144 8.90 11.45 -3.30
CA GLU A 144 8.86 12.92 -3.46
C GLU A 144 7.73 13.36 -4.39
N HIS A 145 7.52 12.64 -5.51
CA HIS A 145 6.42 12.91 -6.44
C HIS A 145 5.06 12.82 -5.73
N ASP A 146 4.78 11.71 -5.07
CA ASP A 146 3.50 11.48 -4.40
C ASP A 146 3.33 12.41 -3.19
N PHE A 147 4.43 12.71 -2.47
CA PHE A 147 4.42 13.65 -1.36
C PHE A 147 4.00 15.05 -1.82
N MET A 148 4.62 15.59 -2.88
CA MET A 148 4.32 16.93 -3.39
C MET A 148 2.88 17.02 -3.91
N LEU A 149 2.42 15.97 -4.60
CA LEU A 149 1.05 15.91 -5.10
C LEU A 149 0.05 15.94 -3.95
N LEU A 150 0.28 15.11 -2.94
CA LEU A 150 -0.61 15.01 -1.78
C LEU A 150 -0.58 16.27 -0.92
N GLU A 151 0.59 16.87 -0.71
CA GLU A 151 0.74 18.15 -0.01
C GLU A 151 -0.07 19.26 -0.69
N LYS A 152 0.00 19.34 -2.03
CA LYS A 152 -0.79 20.31 -2.81
C LYS A 152 -2.29 20.07 -2.65
N GLN A 153 -2.73 18.82 -2.63
CA GLN A 153 -4.15 18.47 -2.47
C GLN A 153 -4.68 18.80 -1.08
N LEU A 154 -3.85 18.58 -0.04
CA LEU A 154 -4.24 18.77 1.36
C LEU A 154 -4.04 20.20 1.86
N GLY A 155 -3.18 20.99 1.22
CA GLY A 155 -2.76 22.31 1.68
C GLY A 155 -1.93 22.27 2.99
N ARG A 156 -1.43 21.09 3.36
CA ARG A 156 -0.57 20.85 4.53
C ARG A 156 0.40 19.72 4.28
N ILE A 157 1.41 19.60 5.12
CA ILE A 157 2.33 18.45 5.10
C ILE A 157 1.52 17.17 5.34
N PRO A 158 1.60 16.18 4.40
CA PRO A 158 0.88 14.92 4.56
C PRO A 158 1.49 14.05 5.66
N MET A 159 0.64 13.25 6.29
CA MET A 159 1.00 12.20 7.23
C MET A 159 0.94 10.83 6.54
N LEU A 160 1.48 9.77 7.13
CA LEU A 160 1.49 8.43 6.52
C LEU A 160 0.08 7.91 6.21
N TYR A 161 -0.87 8.17 7.11
CA TYR A 161 -2.26 7.77 6.89
C TYR A 161 -2.88 8.46 5.68
N ASP A 162 -2.53 9.72 5.38
CA ASP A 162 -3.06 10.42 4.22
C ASP A 162 -2.70 9.73 2.89
N PHE A 163 -1.49 9.18 2.77
CA PHE A 163 -1.09 8.39 1.59
C PHE A 163 -1.94 7.14 1.44
N PHE A 164 -2.17 6.42 2.54
CA PHE A 164 -2.98 5.22 2.54
C PHE A 164 -4.45 5.50 2.20
N GLU A 165 -5.03 6.53 2.81
CA GLU A 165 -6.42 6.94 2.59
C GLU A 165 -6.69 7.33 1.13
N ARG A 166 -5.72 7.97 0.49
CA ARG A 166 -5.81 8.44 -0.90
C ARG A 166 -5.32 7.43 -1.95
N ASN A 167 -5.04 6.19 -1.55
CA ASN A 167 -4.50 5.14 -2.42
C ASN A 167 -3.25 5.58 -3.20
N MET A 168 -2.38 6.35 -2.55
CA MET A 168 -1.06 6.75 -3.06
C MET A 168 -0.01 5.73 -2.61
N ILE A 169 1.28 6.08 -2.73
CA ILE A 169 2.36 5.18 -2.32
C ILE A 169 2.13 4.63 -0.91
N GLU A 170 2.27 3.32 -0.76
CA GLU A 170 2.02 2.64 0.51
C GLU A 170 2.99 3.13 1.61
N PRO A 171 2.52 3.51 2.80
CA PRO A 171 3.37 3.97 3.89
C PRO A 171 4.53 3.04 4.22
N SER A 172 4.36 1.73 4.11
CA SER A 172 5.44 0.76 4.31
C SER A 172 6.56 0.90 3.28
N VAL A 173 6.28 1.34 2.06
CA VAL A 173 7.29 1.64 1.03
C VAL A 173 8.06 2.91 1.39
N ILE A 174 7.37 3.92 1.93
CA ILE A 174 8.00 5.15 2.45
C ILE A 174 8.94 4.82 3.61
N LEU A 175 8.50 3.99 4.56
CA LEU A 175 9.28 3.60 5.73
C LEU A 175 10.44 2.65 5.42
N LYS A 176 10.39 1.92 4.29
CA LYS A 176 11.55 1.17 3.79
C LYS A 176 12.65 2.08 3.24
N PHE A 177 12.32 3.27 2.76
CA PHE A 177 13.28 4.24 2.27
C PHE A 177 14.06 4.93 3.42
N ARG A 178 13.37 5.21 4.52
CA ARG A 178 13.96 5.72 5.76
C ARG A 178 13.35 4.98 6.95
N LYS A 179 14.12 4.86 8.04
CA LYS A 179 13.75 4.09 9.23
C LYS A 179 12.45 4.57 9.91
N ASN A 180 12.10 5.85 9.76
CA ASN A 180 10.90 6.44 10.31
C ASN A 180 10.48 7.69 9.52
N TYR A 181 9.27 8.17 9.76
CA TYR A 181 8.69 9.27 8.97
C TYR A 181 9.31 10.64 9.29
N ASP A 182 9.84 10.87 10.49
CA ASP A 182 10.59 12.09 10.81
C ASP A 182 11.79 12.29 9.87
N GLU A 183 12.53 11.22 9.59
CA GLU A 183 13.65 11.27 8.65
C GLU A 183 13.21 11.54 7.21
N VAL A 184 12.04 11.02 6.81
CA VAL A 184 11.47 11.30 5.48
C VAL A 184 11.08 12.77 5.37
N LEU A 185 10.38 13.31 6.36
CA LEU A 185 9.98 14.72 6.39
C LEU A 185 11.18 15.66 6.30
N LYS A 186 12.21 15.43 7.10
CA LYS A 186 13.44 16.25 7.09
C LYS A 186 14.20 16.19 5.76
N LEU A 187 14.12 15.04 5.08
CA LEU A 187 14.77 14.88 3.76
C LEU A 187 14.00 15.59 2.66
N LEU A 188 12.66 15.51 2.66
CA LEU A 188 11.81 16.07 1.60
C LEU A 188 11.55 17.56 1.79
N LYS A 189 11.58 18.02 3.04
CA LYS A 189 11.32 19.41 3.45
C LYS A 189 12.47 19.99 4.27
N PRO A 190 13.69 20.08 3.70
CA PRO A 190 14.88 20.53 4.46
C PRO A 190 14.84 21.99 4.93
N LYS A 191 13.94 22.79 4.37
CA LYS A 191 13.74 24.20 4.76
C LYS A 191 12.71 24.37 5.87
N GLU A 192 11.93 23.33 6.17
CA GLU A 192 10.96 23.36 7.27
C GLU A 192 11.66 23.12 8.63
N ASN A 193 11.23 23.86 9.62
CA ASN A 193 11.80 23.75 10.97
C ASN A 193 11.03 22.72 11.80
N PHE A 194 11.30 21.43 11.55
CA PHE A 194 10.71 20.36 12.35
C PHE A 194 11.32 20.31 13.76
N PRO A 195 10.54 20.01 14.79
CA PRO A 195 11.05 19.79 16.14
C PRO A 195 12.11 18.68 16.15
N VAL A 196 13.15 18.88 16.96
CA VAL A 196 14.23 17.90 17.10
C VAL A 196 13.77 16.79 18.05
N LEU A 197 13.70 15.57 17.55
CA LEU A 197 13.47 14.39 18.37
C LEU A 197 14.76 13.96 19.07
N SER A 198 14.67 13.58 20.34
CA SER A 198 15.78 12.97 21.09
C SER A 198 16.15 11.60 20.49
N SER A 199 17.30 11.05 20.87
CA SER A 199 17.72 9.70 20.45
C SER A 199 16.69 8.64 20.89
N VAL A 200 16.15 8.76 22.07
CA VAL A 200 15.12 7.87 22.63
C VAL A 200 13.84 7.92 21.82
N GLU A 201 13.34 9.12 21.50
CA GLU A 201 12.14 9.31 20.67
C GLU A 201 12.30 8.75 19.25
N LYS A 202 13.47 8.97 18.65
CA LYS A 202 13.79 8.36 17.35
C LYS A 202 13.82 6.86 17.43
N ASN A 203 14.34 6.29 18.51
CA ASN A 203 14.36 4.85 18.72
C ASN A 203 12.96 4.27 18.86
N PHE A 204 12.07 4.88 19.64
CA PHE A 204 10.67 4.45 19.74
C PHE A 204 9.95 4.52 18.39
N LEU A 205 10.09 5.65 17.69
CA LEU A 205 9.46 5.83 16.38
C LEU A 205 9.98 4.81 15.36
N THR A 206 11.29 4.56 15.33
CA THR A 206 11.93 3.58 14.46
C THR A 206 11.51 2.15 14.83
N PHE A 207 11.40 1.83 16.10
CA PHE A 207 10.95 0.53 16.57
C PHE A 207 9.53 0.23 16.08
N ILE A 208 8.59 1.14 16.31
CA ILE A 208 7.20 1.00 15.85
C ILE A 208 7.15 0.90 14.32
N SER A 209 7.85 1.79 13.62
CA SER A 209 7.86 1.82 12.16
C SER A 209 8.44 0.57 11.53
N SER A 210 9.50 0.00 12.10
CA SER A 210 10.23 -1.14 11.51
C SER A 210 9.59 -2.49 11.80
N PHE A 211 9.02 -2.68 13.01
CA PHE A 211 8.54 -3.98 13.45
C PHE A 211 7.03 -4.14 13.40
N PHE A 212 6.28 -3.05 13.54
CA PHE A 212 4.83 -3.10 13.60
C PHE A 212 4.14 -2.47 12.39
N THR A 213 4.89 -1.99 11.40
CA THR A 213 4.33 -1.32 10.21
C THR A 213 4.78 -2.00 8.92
N PRO A 214 3.85 -2.36 7.99
CA PRO A 214 2.41 -2.35 8.20
C PRO A 214 1.99 -3.44 9.17
N ALA A 215 0.98 -3.17 9.98
CA ALA A 215 0.52 -4.11 10.97
C ALA A 215 0.10 -5.43 10.32
N LYS A 216 0.66 -6.55 10.80
CA LYS A 216 0.31 -7.90 10.36
C LYS A 216 -0.95 -8.40 11.07
N ARG A 217 -1.23 -7.82 12.22
CA ARG A 217 -2.41 -7.99 13.05
C ARG A 217 -2.63 -6.70 13.85
N MET A 218 -3.81 -6.53 14.40
CA MET A 218 -4.16 -5.27 15.08
C MET A 218 -3.76 -5.21 16.56
N HIS A 219 -3.36 -6.34 17.14
CA HIS A 219 -3.16 -6.50 18.58
C HIS A 219 -2.17 -5.51 19.19
N GLU A 220 -0.97 -5.40 18.61
CA GLU A 220 0.07 -4.48 19.09
C GLU A 220 -0.39 -3.02 19.03
N MET A 221 -1.13 -2.65 17.99
CA MET A 221 -1.63 -1.27 17.84
C MET A 221 -2.77 -0.96 18.80
N ILE A 222 -3.63 -1.94 19.09
CA ILE A 222 -4.68 -1.80 20.12
C ILE A 222 -4.03 -1.66 21.50
N ILE A 223 -3.06 -2.52 21.83
CA ILE A 223 -2.33 -2.42 23.10
C ILE A 223 -1.66 -1.06 23.22
N LEU A 224 -0.96 -0.61 22.16
CA LEU A 224 -0.27 0.67 22.17
C LEU A 224 -1.26 1.83 22.35
N LYS A 225 -2.38 1.81 21.66
CA LYS A 225 -3.43 2.84 21.80
C LYS A 225 -3.99 2.89 23.23
N GLU A 226 -4.41 1.74 23.76
CA GLU A 226 -5.02 1.67 25.09
C GLU A 226 -4.05 2.07 26.21
N ILE A 227 -2.79 1.63 26.10
CA ILE A 227 -1.80 1.96 27.14
C ILE A 227 -1.38 3.43 27.12
N LEU A 228 -1.46 4.09 25.97
CA LEU A 228 -1.24 5.54 25.85
C LEU A 228 -2.36 6.35 26.52
N GLU A 229 -3.58 5.79 26.55
CA GLU A 229 -4.74 6.43 27.19
C GLU A 229 -4.79 6.11 28.69
N LYS A 230 -4.54 4.85 29.09
CA LYS A 230 -4.79 4.34 30.46
C LYS A 230 -3.54 4.19 31.32
N ASP A 231 -2.33 4.25 30.74
CA ASP A 231 -1.02 4.00 31.33
C ASP A 231 -0.77 2.53 31.78
N PHE A 232 -1.80 1.76 32.05
CA PHE A 232 -1.77 0.36 32.45
C PHE A 232 -2.87 -0.40 31.75
N VAL A 233 -2.56 -1.60 31.25
CA VAL A 233 -3.50 -2.47 30.51
C VAL A 233 -3.26 -3.94 30.86
N THR A 234 -4.35 -4.71 30.97
CA THR A 234 -4.32 -6.15 31.19
C THR A 234 -4.68 -6.93 29.92
N SER A 235 -4.36 -8.22 29.87
CA SER A 235 -4.80 -9.09 28.78
C SER A 235 -6.33 -9.12 28.65
N TYR A 236 -7.04 -9.03 29.76
CA TYR A 236 -8.51 -8.99 29.79
C TYR A 236 -9.07 -7.74 29.09
N ASP A 237 -8.46 -6.55 29.32
CA ASP A 237 -8.91 -5.32 28.67
C ASP A 237 -8.81 -5.42 27.15
N ILE A 238 -7.71 -5.98 26.66
CA ILE A 238 -7.47 -6.15 25.22
C ILE A 238 -8.40 -7.21 24.62
N GLU A 239 -8.60 -8.35 25.31
CA GLU A 239 -9.52 -9.41 24.89
C GLU A 239 -10.93 -8.85 24.71
N LYS A 240 -11.41 -8.09 25.68
CA LYS A 240 -12.72 -7.43 25.63
C LYS A 240 -12.85 -6.51 24.40
N ILE A 241 -11.86 -5.67 24.12
CA ILE A 241 -11.87 -4.78 22.95
C ILE A 241 -11.88 -5.56 21.64
N LEU A 242 -11.08 -6.64 21.56
CA LEU A 242 -11.02 -7.48 20.37
C LEU A 242 -12.36 -8.19 20.12
N GLU A 243 -13.02 -8.68 21.16
CA GLU A 243 -14.33 -9.31 21.03
C GLU A 243 -15.45 -8.32 20.69
N GLU A 244 -15.59 -7.25 21.45
CA GLU A 244 -16.69 -6.30 21.31
C GLU A 244 -16.60 -5.47 20.02
N LYS A 245 -15.41 -4.95 19.72
CA LYS A 245 -15.23 -4.03 18.59
C LYS A 245 -14.88 -4.74 17.29
N TYR A 246 -14.05 -5.78 17.36
CA TYR A 246 -13.51 -6.43 16.17
C TYR A 246 -14.05 -7.84 15.93
N GLN A 247 -14.87 -8.38 16.84
CA GLN A 247 -15.47 -9.71 16.77
C GLN A 247 -14.43 -10.85 16.70
N LEU A 248 -13.24 -10.62 17.25
CA LEU A 248 -12.15 -11.57 17.33
C LEU A 248 -12.19 -12.28 18.68
N LYS A 249 -12.51 -13.58 18.68
CA LYS A 249 -12.56 -14.43 19.88
C LYS A 249 -11.31 -15.30 19.99
N ASN A 250 -11.05 -15.81 21.20
CA ASN A 250 -9.96 -16.76 21.47
C ASN A 250 -8.57 -16.24 21.15
N GLN A 251 -8.30 -14.95 21.41
CA GLN A 251 -7.05 -14.28 21.04
C GLN A 251 -5.98 -14.29 22.14
N LYS A 252 -6.16 -15.05 23.22
CA LYS A 252 -5.30 -15.00 24.42
C LYS A 252 -3.80 -15.14 24.11
N ILE A 253 -3.42 -16.13 23.30
CA ILE A 253 -2.01 -16.35 22.92
C ILE A 253 -1.47 -15.17 22.10
N ASN A 254 -2.27 -14.67 21.18
CA ASN A 254 -1.89 -13.51 20.34
C ASN A 254 -1.69 -12.25 21.20
N ILE A 255 -2.56 -12.01 22.18
CA ILE A 255 -2.48 -10.90 23.11
C ILE A 255 -1.21 -10.99 23.95
N GLU A 256 -0.94 -12.15 24.55
CA GLU A 256 0.25 -12.38 25.38
C GLU A 256 1.54 -12.15 24.58
N ASN A 257 1.61 -12.68 23.34
CA ASN A 257 2.77 -12.48 22.49
C ASN A 257 2.92 -11.01 22.04
N SER A 258 1.81 -10.31 21.81
CA SER A 258 1.86 -8.89 21.45
C SER A 258 2.38 -8.02 22.59
N PHE A 259 2.02 -8.32 23.84
CA PHE A 259 2.62 -7.68 25.01
C PHE A 259 4.13 -7.94 25.07
N LYS A 260 4.57 -9.20 24.88
CA LYS A 260 5.99 -9.55 24.86
C LYS A 260 6.77 -8.88 23.73
N HIS A 261 6.14 -8.67 22.57
CA HIS A 261 6.72 -7.91 21.45
C HIS A 261 6.99 -6.45 21.85
N LEU A 262 6.00 -5.77 22.40
CA LEU A 262 6.13 -4.38 22.84
C LEU A 262 7.07 -4.20 24.03
N ALA A 263 7.15 -5.23 24.91
CA ALA A 263 8.10 -5.29 26.02
C ALA A 263 9.50 -5.77 25.60
N LYS A 264 9.72 -6.13 24.33
CA LYS A 264 10.98 -6.70 23.82
C LYS A 264 11.40 -8.04 24.42
N GLU A 265 10.50 -8.77 25.05
CA GLU A 265 10.84 -10.03 25.73
C GLU A 265 11.15 -11.17 24.74
N ILE A 266 10.48 -11.20 23.57
CA ILE A 266 10.63 -12.28 22.57
C ILE A 266 11.88 -12.10 21.68
N PHE A 267 12.37 -10.88 21.53
CA PHE A 267 13.44 -10.55 20.57
C PHE A 267 14.83 -10.33 21.18
N THR A 268 15.03 -10.78 22.41
CA THR A 268 16.28 -10.53 23.15
C THR A 268 17.55 -11.07 22.48
N SER A 269 17.43 -12.10 21.62
CA SER A 269 18.54 -12.72 20.91
C SER A 269 18.91 -12.04 19.57
N LEU A 270 18.03 -11.19 19.02
CA LEU A 270 18.31 -10.51 17.75
C LEU A 270 19.21 -9.28 17.97
N SER A 271 20.37 -9.25 17.31
CA SER A 271 21.32 -8.13 17.40
C SER A 271 20.68 -6.79 17.03
N THR A 272 19.78 -6.77 16.05
CA THR A 272 19.05 -5.59 15.60
C THR A 272 18.08 -5.03 16.62
N MET A 273 17.70 -5.82 17.63
CA MET A 273 16.74 -5.40 18.66
C MET A 273 17.43 -4.81 19.91
N LYS A 274 18.75 -4.98 20.06
CA LYS A 274 19.48 -4.49 21.24
C LYS A 274 19.47 -2.97 21.37
N GLU A 275 19.33 -2.27 20.23
CA GLU A 275 19.36 -0.81 20.16
C GLU A 275 18.06 -0.13 20.61
N PHE A 276 16.95 -0.89 20.75
CA PHE A 276 15.67 -0.31 21.08
C PHE A 276 15.32 -0.45 22.56
N GLU A 277 14.64 0.55 23.09
CA GLU A 277 14.07 0.50 24.44
C GLU A 277 12.66 -0.09 24.40
N PRO A 278 12.24 -0.86 25.42
CA PRO A 278 10.88 -1.37 25.50
C PRO A 278 9.86 -0.24 25.69
N ILE A 279 8.73 -0.37 25.00
CA ILE A 279 7.63 0.60 25.10
C ILE A 279 6.82 0.38 26.38
N ILE A 280 6.72 -0.88 26.82
CA ILE A 280 5.94 -1.30 27.99
C ILE A 280 6.76 -2.24 28.87
N PHE A 281 6.37 -2.31 30.15
CA PHE A 281 6.98 -3.20 31.15
C PHE A 281 5.90 -4.00 31.87
N LYS A 282 6.20 -5.24 32.21
CA LYS A 282 5.30 -6.07 33.01
C LYS A 282 5.18 -5.53 34.42
N ASN A 283 3.94 -5.37 34.89
CA ASN A 283 3.62 -4.95 36.25
C ASN A 283 2.43 -5.78 36.77
N GLY A 284 2.69 -6.67 37.72
CA GLY A 284 1.66 -7.56 38.30
C GLY A 284 0.98 -8.42 37.21
N ASN A 285 -0.34 -8.25 37.09
CA ASN A 285 -1.19 -8.99 36.15
C ASN A 285 -1.35 -8.29 34.77
N GLY A 286 -0.64 -7.17 34.54
CA GLY A 286 -0.71 -6.42 33.31
C GLY A 286 0.61 -5.80 32.90
N TYR A 287 0.52 -4.78 32.10
CA TYR A 287 1.66 -4.02 31.58
C TYR A 287 1.44 -2.53 31.76
N GLU A 288 2.49 -1.80 32.06
CA GLU A 288 2.50 -0.35 32.12
C GLU A 288 3.40 0.27 31.04
N ILE A 289 3.09 1.50 30.66
CA ILE A 289 3.85 2.25 29.67
C ILE A 289 5.19 2.68 30.26
N SER A 290 6.26 2.67 29.46
CA SER A 290 7.56 3.20 29.87
C SER A 290 7.45 4.69 30.22
N LYS A 291 8.16 5.12 31.27
CA LYS A 291 8.12 6.50 31.75
C LYS A 291 8.64 7.47 30.67
N GLU A 292 9.68 7.10 29.96
CA GLU A 292 10.31 7.87 28.90
C GLU A 292 9.37 8.04 27.71
N PHE A 293 8.72 6.94 27.25
CA PHE A 293 7.77 6.98 26.15
C PHE A 293 6.55 7.84 26.51
N LYS A 294 6.00 7.64 27.70
CA LYS A 294 4.87 8.42 28.23
C LYS A 294 5.19 9.91 28.30
N ALA A 295 6.36 10.27 28.85
CA ALA A 295 6.79 11.65 28.96
C ALA A 295 6.93 12.32 27.58
N SER A 296 7.56 11.65 26.64
CA SER A 296 7.72 12.12 25.26
C SER A 296 6.36 12.29 24.56
N TYR A 297 5.49 11.29 24.67
CA TYR A 297 4.18 11.31 24.03
C TYR A 297 3.27 12.42 24.60
N ARG A 298 3.27 12.64 25.92
CA ARG A 298 2.41 13.65 26.55
C ARG A 298 2.91 15.08 26.42
N ASN A 299 4.21 15.27 26.35
CA ASN A 299 4.81 16.61 26.42
C ASN A 299 5.25 17.16 25.04
N LYS A 300 5.28 16.34 24.00
CA LYS A 300 5.78 16.73 22.68
C LYS A 300 4.77 16.45 21.58
N ASN A 301 3.99 17.45 21.21
CA ASN A 301 2.93 17.32 20.19
C ASN A 301 3.43 16.74 18.87
N TYR A 302 4.64 17.10 18.43
CA TYR A 302 5.18 16.58 17.18
C TYR A 302 5.41 15.05 17.24
N PHE A 303 6.04 14.56 18.30
CA PHE A 303 6.24 13.13 18.51
C PHE A 303 4.90 12.40 18.66
N LYS A 304 3.98 12.97 19.44
CA LYS A 304 2.61 12.44 19.60
C LYS A 304 1.91 12.27 18.26
N ASN A 305 1.93 13.30 17.41
CA ASN A 305 1.28 13.25 16.10
C ASN A 305 1.85 12.14 15.21
N LEU A 306 3.17 11.92 15.22
CA LEU A 306 3.80 10.84 14.45
C LEU A 306 3.39 9.46 14.97
N ILE A 307 3.26 9.27 16.29
CA ILE A 307 2.82 8.00 16.89
C ILE A 307 1.34 7.76 16.62
N ASP A 308 0.48 8.77 16.81
CA ASP A 308 -0.97 8.68 16.56
C ASP A 308 -1.26 8.33 15.10
N ASP A 309 -0.52 8.92 14.16
CA ASP A 309 -0.62 8.63 12.75
C ASP A 309 -0.23 7.19 12.41
N LEU A 310 0.88 6.69 12.97
CA LEU A 310 1.30 5.30 12.82
C LEU A 310 0.25 4.34 13.37
N ILE A 311 -0.32 4.61 14.55
CA ILE A 311 -1.37 3.78 15.15
C ILE A 311 -2.60 3.78 14.25
N LYS A 312 -3.05 4.96 13.81
CA LYS A 312 -4.21 5.12 12.94
C LYS A 312 -4.04 4.34 11.63
N TYR A 313 -2.92 4.55 10.95
CA TYR A 313 -2.62 3.85 9.70
C TYR A 313 -2.63 2.33 9.91
N ASN A 314 -1.91 1.83 10.89
CA ASN A 314 -1.78 0.40 11.12
C ASN A 314 -3.10 -0.29 11.51
N LEU A 315 -3.94 0.36 12.32
CA LEU A 315 -5.26 -0.18 12.68
C LEU A 315 -6.16 -0.29 11.46
N VAL A 316 -6.26 0.79 10.66
CA VAL A 316 -7.09 0.77 9.44
C VAL A 316 -6.54 -0.19 8.39
N TYR A 317 -5.22 -0.27 8.25
CA TYR A 317 -4.58 -1.25 7.38
C TYR A 317 -4.92 -2.68 7.80
N ALA A 318 -4.82 -3.00 9.09
CA ALA A 318 -5.14 -4.33 9.62
C ALA A 318 -6.63 -4.65 9.44
N GLU A 319 -7.53 -3.73 9.71
CA GLU A 319 -8.97 -3.92 9.47
C GLU A 319 -9.26 -4.23 8.00
N LYS A 320 -8.68 -3.46 7.08
CA LYS A 320 -8.91 -3.64 5.63
C LYS A 320 -8.38 -4.98 5.11
N ASN A 321 -7.20 -5.40 5.58
CA ASN A 321 -6.51 -6.56 5.02
C ASN A 321 -6.77 -7.87 5.76
N TYR A 322 -7.07 -7.84 7.05
CA TYR A 322 -7.17 -9.03 7.90
C TYR A 322 -8.58 -9.37 8.36
N LYS A 323 -9.49 -8.40 8.45
CA LYS A 323 -10.89 -8.66 8.81
C LYS A 323 -11.60 -9.58 7.80
N GLN A 324 -11.23 -9.48 6.52
CA GLN A 324 -11.81 -10.31 5.45
C GLN A 324 -11.25 -11.74 5.42
N THR A 325 -10.10 -11.99 6.03
CA THR A 325 -9.42 -13.29 6.01
C THR A 325 -9.67 -14.14 7.26
N GLY A 326 -10.47 -13.64 8.20
CA GLY A 326 -10.72 -14.28 9.49
C GLY A 326 -9.45 -14.28 10.36
N GLU A 327 -9.25 -15.37 11.13
CA GLU A 327 -8.11 -15.53 12.05
C GLU A 327 -6.75 -15.73 11.36
N LYS A 328 -6.70 -15.76 10.04
CA LYS A 328 -5.45 -16.02 9.28
C LYS A 328 -4.52 -14.82 9.36
N THR A 329 -3.42 -14.99 10.05
CA THR A 329 -2.34 -13.99 10.14
C THR A 329 -1.39 -14.00 8.94
N ILE A 330 -1.47 -15.05 8.09
CA ILE A 330 -0.70 -15.18 6.85
C ILE A 330 -1.62 -15.05 5.65
N LEU A 331 -1.30 -14.11 4.78
CA LEU A 331 -2.00 -13.87 3.53
C LEU A 331 -1.34 -14.64 2.38
N LYS A 332 -2.16 -15.28 1.54
CA LYS A 332 -1.68 -15.95 0.33
C LYS A 332 -0.98 -14.93 -0.59
N TYR A 333 0.11 -15.35 -1.20
CA TYR A 333 0.96 -14.53 -2.10
C TYR A 333 1.61 -13.29 -1.48
N LYS A 334 1.66 -13.19 -0.15
CA LYS A 334 2.44 -12.18 0.54
C LYS A 334 3.81 -12.74 0.91
N GLU A 335 4.87 -11.99 0.61
CA GLU A 335 6.22 -12.32 1.06
C GLU A 335 6.40 -11.91 2.52
N TYR A 336 6.99 -12.80 3.30
CA TYR A 336 7.32 -12.58 4.70
C TYR A 336 8.81 -12.82 4.93
N THR A 337 9.45 -11.94 5.66
CA THR A 337 10.75 -12.26 6.23
C THR A 337 10.60 -13.40 7.23
N LYS A 338 11.67 -14.14 7.51
CA LYS A 338 11.66 -15.19 8.55
C LYS A 338 11.10 -14.66 9.88
N GLN A 339 11.53 -13.47 10.29
CA GLN A 339 11.07 -12.80 11.51
C GLN A 339 9.57 -12.51 11.48
N GLU A 340 9.06 -11.95 10.38
CA GLU A 340 7.63 -11.67 10.22
C GLU A 340 6.80 -12.96 10.21
N ALA A 341 7.29 -14.03 9.58
CA ALA A 341 6.61 -15.32 9.56
C ALA A 341 6.51 -15.92 10.96
N PHE A 342 7.60 -15.94 11.72
CA PHE A 342 7.61 -16.41 13.11
C PHE A 342 6.67 -15.60 13.98
N TRP A 343 6.70 -14.28 13.84
CA TRP A 343 5.80 -13.40 14.57
C TRP A 343 4.32 -13.69 14.28
N ASN A 344 3.96 -13.75 13.00
CA ASN A 344 2.57 -14.00 12.60
C ASN A 344 2.05 -15.37 13.00
N LEU A 345 2.94 -16.36 13.09
CA LEU A 345 2.62 -17.72 13.51
C LEU A 345 2.74 -17.94 15.03
N ASN A 346 3.09 -16.90 15.79
CA ASN A 346 3.37 -16.97 17.23
C ASN A 346 4.45 -18.00 17.59
N LEU A 347 5.44 -18.17 16.71
CA LEU A 347 6.58 -19.06 16.94
C LEU A 347 7.69 -18.31 17.67
N ASP A 348 8.35 -18.99 18.60
CA ASP A 348 9.53 -18.46 19.27
C ASP A 348 10.75 -18.57 18.33
N PHE A 349 11.57 -17.52 18.29
CA PHE A 349 12.81 -17.51 17.50
C PHE A 349 13.90 -18.44 18.04
N ASN A 350 13.76 -18.89 19.29
CA ASN A 350 14.73 -19.70 20.00
C ASN A 350 14.47 -21.21 19.89
N ASN A 351 13.46 -21.63 19.13
CA ASN A 351 13.17 -23.05 18.87
C ASN A 351 13.44 -23.45 17.43
#